data_2146cffcd5c97ed854ca2905a1ab3dfa
#
_entry.id   2146cffcd5c97ed854ca2905a1ab3dfa
#
_cell.length_a   1.000
_cell.length_b   1.000
_cell.length_c   1.000
_cell.angle_alpha   90.00
_cell.angle_beta   90.00
_cell.angle_gamma   90.00
#
_symmetry.space_group_name_H-M   'P 1'
#
loop_
_entity.id
_entity.type
_entity.pdbx_description
1 polymer ?
#
loop_
_entity_poly.entity_id
_entity_poly.type
_entity_poly.pdbx_seq_one_letter_code
_entity_poly.pdbx_strand_id
1 'polypeptide(L)'
;AHPDDLEFTCGATVAKLALDGWAIDIVITTSGNKGTKDAKVTGQQLAGEREQESRAAALILKANEPKFLGFPDGMLHADDELRELLVREIRRLRPELVITWDGFRPGFNHRDHRVTGISAYDAIYPAADDHLFHPDQKHEGLEPHRPSAMLLAGTDDPDYHIDIEPFMDIKISALLAHASQMGGRDA
;
A
#
# COMPACT_ATOMS: atom_id res chain seq x y z
N ALA A 1 2.65 2.94 1.15
CA ALA A 1 3.79 3.07 2.07
C ALA A 1 3.30 3.16 3.51
N HIS A 2 2.50 4.18 3.85
CA HIS A 2 1.97 4.39 5.20
C HIS A 2 0.48 4.06 5.28
N PRO A 3 -0.05 3.84 6.49
CA PRO A 3 -1.49 3.85 6.73
C PRO A 3 -2.07 5.22 6.34
N ASP A 4 -3.01 5.27 5.40
CA ASP A 4 -3.68 6.42 4.75
C ASP A 4 -3.27 6.71 3.28
N ASP A 5 -2.08 6.34 2.86
CA ASP A 5 -1.56 6.63 1.51
C ASP A 5 -2.49 6.13 0.39
N LEU A 6 -3.05 4.93 0.55
CA LEU A 6 -3.95 4.33 -0.43
C LEU A 6 -5.20 5.21 -0.64
N GLU A 7 -5.77 5.68 0.44
CA GLU A 7 -6.98 6.49 0.42
C GLU A 7 -6.72 7.83 -0.25
N PHE A 8 -5.55 8.45 0.02
CA PHE A 8 -5.16 9.69 -0.63
C PHE A 8 -4.95 9.52 -2.13
N THR A 9 -4.26 8.48 -2.56
CA THR A 9 -3.84 8.31 -3.96
C THR A 9 -4.88 7.62 -4.82
N CYS A 10 -5.29 6.42 -4.46
CA CYS A 10 -6.13 5.56 -5.31
C CYS A 10 -7.40 5.03 -4.62
N GLY A 11 -7.80 5.58 -3.45
CA GLY A 11 -8.94 5.08 -2.69
C GLY A 11 -10.24 4.99 -3.50
N ALA A 12 -10.53 5.98 -4.34
CA ALA A 12 -11.72 5.93 -5.20
C ALA A 12 -11.60 4.88 -6.31
N THR A 13 -10.40 4.68 -6.87
CA THR A 13 -10.13 3.59 -7.82
C THR A 13 -10.32 2.22 -7.17
N VAL A 14 -9.81 2.05 -5.95
CA VAL A 14 -9.99 0.82 -5.17
C VAL A 14 -11.46 0.55 -4.90
N ALA A 15 -12.22 1.58 -4.47
CA ALA A 15 -13.66 1.46 -4.26
C ALA A 15 -14.41 1.05 -5.54
N LYS A 16 -14.03 1.64 -6.69
CA LYS A 16 -14.57 1.26 -7.99
C LYS A 16 -14.30 -0.22 -8.30
N LEU A 17 -13.06 -0.65 -8.21
CA LEU A 17 -12.67 -2.05 -8.49
C LEU A 17 -13.41 -3.03 -7.57
N ALA A 18 -13.52 -2.72 -6.27
CA ALA A 18 -14.26 -3.54 -5.32
C ALA A 18 -15.75 -3.67 -5.70
N LEU A 19 -16.38 -2.58 -6.14
CA LEU A 19 -17.77 -2.57 -6.60
C LEU A 19 -17.95 -3.29 -7.96
N ASP A 20 -16.92 -3.30 -8.79
CA ASP A 20 -16.87 -4.08 -10.03
C ASP A 20 -16.61 -5.58 -9.78
N GLY A 21 -16.48 -6.01 -8.51
CA GLY A 21 -16.35 -7.40 -8.10
C GLY A 21 -14.91 -7.91 -7.93
N TRP A 22 -13.91 -7.03 -7.95
CA TRP A 22 -12.53 -7.42 -7.67
C TRP A 22 -12.31 -7.69 -6.17
N ALA A 23 -11.55 -8.73 -5.86
CA ALA A 23 -11.01 -8.90 -4.51
C ALA A 23 -9.84 -7.93 -4.32
N ILE A 24 -9.89 -7.14 -3.26
CA ILE A 24 -8.88 -6.12 -2.97
C ILE A 24 -8.09 -6.54 -1.73
N ASP A 25 -6.79 -6.71 -1.91
CA ASP A 25 -5.84 -6.95 -0.84
C ASP A 25 -4.93 -5.72 -0.67
N ILE A 26 -4.64 -5.36 0.56
CA ILE A 26 -3.85 -4.18 0.91
C ILE A 26 -2.59 -4.62 1.65
N VAL A 27 -1.42 -4.17 1.17
CA VAL A 27 -0.13 -4.36 1.87
C VAL A 27 0.44 -3.00 2.21
N ILE A 28 0.69 -2.75 3.50
CA ILE A 28 1.23 -1.49 4.03
C ILE A 28 2.64 -1.75 4.52
N THR A 29 3.63 -1.03 3.98
CA THR A 29 5.04 -1.30 4.25
C THR A 29 5.50 -0.77 5.59
N THR A 30 5.13 0.46 5.96
CA THR A 30 5.55 1.06 7.23
C THR A 30 4.41 1.19 8.23
N SER A 31 4.76 1.24 9.50
CA SER A 31 3.79 1.41 10.59
C SER A 31 3.26 2.83 10.73
N GLY A 32 3.85 3.82 10.04
CA GLY A 32 3.49 5.22 10.18
C GLY A 32 3.73 5.80 11.59
N ASN A 33 4.63 5.17 12.36
CA ASN A 33 4.83 5.44 13.79
C ASN A 33 5.48 6.80 14.13
N LYS A 34 5.74 7.64 13.12
CA LYS A 34 6.30 8.99 13.28
C LYS A 34 5.39 10.10 12.74
N GLY A 35 4.16 9.77 12.37
CA GLY A 35 3.18 10.68 11.77
C GLY A 35 2.51 11.65 12.75
N THR A 36 3.17 12.03 13.88
CA THR A 36 2.62 13.03 14.81
C THR A 36 3.68 14.00 15.31
N LYS A 37 3.24 15.21 15.70
CA LYS A 37 4.06 16.20 16.41
C LYS A 37 3.74 16.27 17.90
N ASP A 38 2.75 15.52 18.37
CA ASP A 38 2.41 15.45 19.79
C ASP A 38 3.44 14.60 20.55
N ALA A 39 4.25 15.29 21.40
CA ALA A 39 5.29 14.63 22.19
C ALA A 39 4.74 13.67 23.29
N LYS A 40 3.43 13.66 23.52
CA LYS A 40 2.78 12.76 24.47
C LYS A 40 2.45 11.40 23.87
N VAL A 41 2.43 11.30 22.54
CA VAL A 41 2.12 10.08 21.81
C VAL A 41 3.40 9.34 21.48
N THR A 42 3.53 8.09 21.93
CA THR A 42 4.66 7.25 21.55
C THR A 42 4.46 6.67 20.15
N GLY A 43 5.56 6.37 19.44
CA GLY A 43 5.48 5.76 18.13
C GLY A 43 4.73 4.41 18.14
N GLN A 44 4.86 3.63 19.21
CA GLN A 44 4.13 2.36 19.35
C GLN A 44 2.61 2.56 19.47
N GLN A 45 2.19 3.55 20.27
CA GLN A 45 0.78 3.90 20.39
C GLN A 45 0.21 4.36 19.05
N LEU A 46 0.93 5.27 18.38
CA LEU A 46 0.51 5.77 17.06
C LEU A 46 0.41 4.66 16.02
N ALA A 47 1.39 3.75 15.97
CA ALA A 47 1.36 2.61 15.04
C ALA A 47 0.10 1.75 15.25
N GLY A 48 -0.22 1.41 16.52
CA GLY A 48 -1.41 0.63 16.84
C GLY A 48 -2.72 1.34 16.49
N GLU A 49 -2.80 2.65 16.71
CA GLU A 49 -3.93 3.48 16.33
C GLU A 49 -4.11 3.49 14.81
N ARG A 50 -3.06 3.79 14.05
CA ARG A 50 -3.08 3.84 12.57
C ARG A 50 -3.40 2.49 11.93
N GLU A 51 -2.98 1.38 12.53
CA GLU A 51 -3.40 0.06 12.07
C GLU A 51 -4.92 -0.15 12.20
N GLN A 52 -5.52 0.28 13.32
CA GLN A 52 -6.97 0.18 13.51
C GLN A 52 -7.73 1.07 12.53
N GLU A 53 -7.24 2.29 12.30
CA GLU A 53 -7.78 3.22 11.31
C GLU A 53 -7.74 2.64 9.89
N SER A 54 -6.61 2.00 9.50
CA SER A 54 -6.49 1.33 8.20
C SER A 54 -7.45 0.16 8.05
N ARG A 55 -7.70 -0.63 9.11
CA ARG A 55 -8.72 -1.69 9.08
C ARG A 55 -10.12 -1.12 8.87
N ALA A 56 -10.44 0.00 9.55
CA ALA A 56 -11.71 0.68 9.37
C ALA A 56 -11.88 1.26 7.95
N ALA A 57 -10.83 1.88 7.41
CA ALA A 57 -10.82 2.38 6.04
C ALA A 57 -10.99 1.26 5.00
N ALA A 58 -10.29 0.12 5.19
CA ALA A 58 -10.42 -1.04 4.31
C ALA A 58 -11.86 -1.58 4.25
N LEU A 59 -12.57 -1.63 5.38
CA LEU A 59 -13.98 -2.02 5.42
C LEU A 59 -14.87 -1.07 4.61
N ILE A 60 -14.63 0.24 4.70
CA ILE A 60 -15.36 1.25 3.91
C ILE A 60 -15.11 1.06 2.42
N LEU A 61 -13.87 0.76 2.03
CA LEU A 61 -13.46 0.50 0.65
C LEU A 61 -13.88 -0.90 0.14
N LYS A 62 -14.48 -1.75 0.99
CA LYS A 62 -14.80 -3.16 0.71
C LYS A 62 -13.57 -4.00 0.34
N ALA A 63 -12.42 -3.66 0.92
CA ALA A 63 -11.18 -4.39 0.79
C ALA A 63 -11.04 -5.43 1.91
N ASN A 64 -10.18 -6.41 1.71
CA ASN A 64 -9.77 -7.37 2.73
C ASN A 64 -8.97 -6.67 3.85
N GLU A 65 -8.80 -7.37 4.98
CA GLU A 65 -7.98 -6.86 6.08
C GLU A 65 -6.55 -6.57 5.61
N PRO A 66 -6.01 -5.35 5.88
CA PRO A 66 -4.67 -4.98 5.46
C PRO A 66 -3.57 -5.83 6.10
N LYS A 67 -2.58 -6.21 5.33
CA LYS A 67 -1.32 -6.78 5.80
C LYS A 67 -0.33 -5.66 6.10
N PHE A 68 0.17 -5.61 7.33
CA PHE A 68 1.19 -4.66 7.75
C PHE A 68 2.56 -5.35 7.78
N LEU A 69 3.56 -4.78 7.09
CA LEU A 69 4.94 -5.28 7.13
C LEU A 69 5.72 -4.71 8.32
N GLY A 70 5.28 -3.60 8.89
CA GLY A 70 5.75 -3.08 10.18
C GLY A 70 7.09 -2.34 10.15
N PHE A 71 7.61 -1.96 8.99
CA PHE A 71 8.84 -1.16 8.94
C PHE A 71 8.67 0.20 9.62
N PRO A 72 9.73 0.75 10.24
CA PRO A 72 9.67 2.07 10.83
C PRO A 72 9.46 3.16 9.78
N ASP A 73 8.55 4.10 10.04
CA ASP A 73 8.27 5.27 9.22
C ASP A 73 9.53 6.13 8.97
N GLY A 74 9.75 6.56 7.74
CA GLY A 74 10.89 7.37 7.31
C GLY A 74 12.21 6.59 7.21
N MET A 75 12.21 5.28 7.43
CA MET A 75 13.42 4.46 7.51
C MET A 75 13.47 3.34 6.46
N LEU A 76 12.51 3.30 5.55
CA LEU A 76 12.43 2.23 4.56
C LEU A 76 13.64 2.23 3.61
N HIS A 77 14.17 1.06 3.31
CA HIS A 77 15.25 0.85 2.36
C HIS A 77 14.80 -0.07 1.22
N ALA A 78 15.28 0.20 0.00
CA ALA A 78 15.11 -0.70 -1.12
C ALA A 78 16.18 -1.80 -1.03
N ASP A 79 15.94 -2.78 -0.18
CA ASP A 79 16.84 -3.88 0.11
C ASP A 79 16.17 -5.24 -0.13
N ASP A 80 16.94 -6.30 0.10
CA ASP A 80 16.46 -7.66 -0.13
C ASP A 80 15.38 -8.07 0.88
N GLU A 81 15.40 -7.53 2.11
CA GLU A 81 14.40 -7.83 3.13
C GLU A 81 13.01 -7.35 2.71
N LEU A 82 12.89 -6.09 2.32
CA LEU A 82 11.62 -5.54 1.84
C LEU A 82 11.15 -6.26 0.57
N ARG A 83 12.08 -6.49 -0.37
CA ARG A 83 11.75 -7.17 -1.63
C ARG A 83 11.25 -8.58 -1.40
N GLU A 84 11.91 -9.35 -0.51
CA GLU A 84 11.47 -10.70 -0.16
C GLU A 84 10.04 -10.73 0.40
N LEU A 85 9.71 -9.81 1.32
CA LEU A 85 8.38 -9.72 1.90
C LEU A 85 7.33 -9.37 0.85
N LEU A 86 7.65 -8.46 -0.09
CA LEU A 86 6.74 -8.12 -1.19
C LEU A 86 6.57 -9.27 -2.16
N VAL A 87 7.64 -10.01 -2.51
CA VAL A 87 7.58 -11.23 -3.32
C VAL A 87 6.68 -12.27 -2.67
N ARG A 88 6.81 -12.46 -1.36
CA ARG A 88 5.98 -13.37 -0.57
C ARG A 88 4.49 -13.03 -0.68
N GLU A 89 4.14 -11.76 -0.53
CA GLU A 89 2.74 -11.32 -0.64
C GLU A 89 2.22 -11.45 -2.08
N ILE A 90 3.01 -11.13 -3.09
CA ILE A 90 2.62 -11.31 -4.50
C ILE A 90 2.36 -12.79 -4.81
N ARG A 91 3.23 -13.70 -4.37
CA ARG A 91 3.05 -15.14 -4.58
C ARG A 91 1.85 -15.70 -3.80
N ARG A 92 1.62 -15.20 -2.59
CA ARG A 92 0.49 -15.62 -1.74
C ARG A 92 -0.85 -15.17 -2.30
N LEU A 93 -0.94 -13.89 -2.69
CA LEU A 93 -2.17 -13.25 -3.16
C LEU A 93 -2.47 -13.52 -4.62
N ARG A 94 -1.44 -13.76 -5.42
CA ARG A 94 -1.53 -13.99 -6.89
C ARG A 94 -2.35 -12.90 -7.61
N PRO A 95 -2.04 -11.61 -7.40
CA PRO A 95 -2.84 -10.52 -7.95
C PRO A 95 -2.74 -10.46 -9.49
N GLU A 96 -3.84 -10.16 -10.15
CA GLU A 96 -3.85 -9.83 -11.58
C GLU A 96 -3.33 -8.40 -11.83
N LEU A 97 -3.63 -7.49 -10.91
CA LEU A 97 -3.27 -6.08 -10.94
C LEU A 97 -2.59 -5.67 -9.64
N VAL A 98 -1.48 -4.96 -9.73
CA VAL A 98 -0.84 -4.28 -8.60
C VAL A 98 -0.95 -2.77 -8.77
N ILE A 99 -1.35 -2.05 -7.73
CA ILE A 99 -1.34 -0.59 -7.68
C ILE A 99 -0.35 -0.17 -6.60
N THR A 100 0.61 0.68 -6.95
CA THR A 100 1.61 1.19 -6.01
C THR A 100 2.01 2.63 -6.36
N TRP A 101 2.88 3.25 -5.55
CA TRP A 101 3.45 4.56 -5.86
C TRP A 101 4.31 4.54 -7.12
N ASP A 102 4.31 5.64 -7.87
CA ASP A 102 5.35 5.89 -8.89
C ASP A 102 6.67 6.24 -8.19
N GLY A 103 7.47 5.23 -7.91
CA GLY A 103 8.78 5.40 -7.27
C GLY A 103 9.83 6.06 -8.17
N PHE A 104 9.56 6.19 -9.48
CA PHE A 104 10.46 6.77 -10.47
C PHE A 104 10.17 8.25 -10.74
N ARG A 105 9.12 8.79 -10.16
CA ARG A 105 8.70 10.17 -10.32
C ARG A 105 9.80 11.15 -9.89
N PRO A 106 10.28 12.04 -10.76
CA PRO A 106 11.29 13.04 -10.43
C PRO A 106 10.80 13.95 -9.29
N GLY A 107 11.67 14.19 -8.31
CA GLY A 107 11.37 15.13 -7.23
C GLY A 107 10.34 14.63 -6.20
N PHE A 108 9.92 13.39 -6.27
CA PHE A 108 9.04 12.82 -5.26
C PHE A 108 9.73 12.81 -3.89
N ASN A 109 9.23 13.61 -2.96
CA ASN A 109 9.98 13.99 -1.76
C ASN A 109 9.96 12.93 -0.64
N HIS A 110 8.88 12.12 -0.49
CA HIS A 110 8.83 11.15 0.59
C HIS A 110 9.63 9.90 0.25
N ARG A 111 10.63 9.59 1.08
CA ARG A 111 11.51 8.43 0.90
C ARG A 111 10.72 7.13 0.81
N ASP A 112 9.83 6.88 1.76
CA ASP A 112 9.13 5.60 1.86
C ASP A 112 8.18 5.37 0.67
N HIS A 113 7.60 6.44 0.09
CA HIS A 113 6.80 6.32 -1.13
C HIS A 113 7.66 5.85 -2.31
N ARG A 114 8.83 6.49 -2.53
CA ARG A 114 9.76 6.09 -3.59
C ARG A 114 10.24 4.66 -3.41
N VAL A 115 10.67 4.32 -2.19
CA VAL A 115 11.18 2.98 -1.87
C VAL A 115 10.10 1.93 -2.02
N THR A 116 8.88 2.17 -1.54
CA THR A 116 7.75 1.24 -1.74
C THR A 116 7.47 1.01 -3.22
N GLY A 117 7.41 2.08 -4.02
CA GLY A 117 7.15 1.98 -5.46
C GLY A 117 8.24 1.19 -6.19
N ILE A 118 9.51 1.54 -5.98
CA ILE A 118 10.66 0.85 -6.60
C ILE A 118 10.72 -0.62 -6.15
N SER A 119 10.59 -0.88 -4.84
CA SER A 119 10.68 -2.26 -4.32
C SER A 119 9.51 -3.14 -4.80
N ALA A 120 8.31 -2.58 -4.96
CA ALA A 120 7.19 -3.31 -5.53
C ALA A 120 7.42 -3.63 -7.02
N TYR A 121 7.96 -2.69 -7.78
CA TYR A 121 8.35 -2.91 -9.17
C TYR A 121 9.37 -4.04 -9.31
N ASP A 122 10.46 -3.98 -8.52
CA ASP A 122 11.52 -4.99 -8.53
C ASP A 122 11.05 -6.36 -7.96
N ALA A 123 10.06 -6.36 -7.08
CA ALA A 123 9.46 -7.58 -6.56
C ALA A 123 8.60 -8.31 -7.60
N ILE A 124 7.85 -7.57 -8.44
CA ILE A 124 7.01 -8.17 -9.47
C ILE A 124 7.86 -8.91 -10.50
N TYR A 125 8.94 -8.28 -10.98
CA TYR A 125 9.82 -8.88 -11.99
C TYR A 125 11.29 -8.46 -11.75
N PRO A 126 12.21 -9.44 -11.76
CA PRO A 126 11.96 -10.88 -12.01
C PRO A 126 11.59 -11.69 -10.76
N ALA A 127 11.62 -11.10 -9.55
CA ALA A 127 11.72 -11.86 -8.32
C ALA A 127 10.50 -12.75 -8.01
N ALA A 128 9.27 -12.24 -8.14
CA ALA A 128 8.08 -13.05 -7.88
C ALA A 128 7.78 -14.07 -8.99
N ASP A 129 8.21 -13.78 -10.22
CA ASP A 129 7.95 -14.58 -11.42
C ASP A 129 8.93 -15.79 -11.56
N ASP A 130 10.09 -15.74 -10.92
CA ASP A 130 11.14 -16.74 -11.10
C ASP A 130 11.37 -17.56 -9.82
N HIS A 131 11.35 -18.90 -9.97
CA HIS A 131 11.54 -19.86 -8.87
C HIS A 131 12.94 -19.86 -8.26
N LEU A 132 13.94 -19.25 -8.92
CA LEU A 132 15.29 -19.12 -8.41
C LEU A 132 15.43 -17.99 -7.39
N PHE A 133 14.49 -17.02 -7.39
CA PHE A 133 14.42 -16.01 -6.35
C PHE A 133 13.64 -16.54 -5.15
N HIS A 134 14.21 -16.39 -3.96
CA HIS A 134 13.60 -16.81 -2.69
C HIS A 134 13.07 -18.27 -2.74
N PRO A 135 13.95 -19.26 -3.02
CA PRO A 135 13.55 -20.66 -3.22
C PRO A 135 12.88 -21.27 -1.99
N ASP A 136 13.17 -20.74 -0.80
CA ASP A 136 12.55 -21.17 0.46
C ASP A 136 11.05 -20.94 0.48
N GLN A 137 10.56 -19.89 -0.17
CA GLN A 137 9.13 -19.61 -0.29
C GLN A 137 8.38 -20.71 -1.04
N LYS A 138 9.03 -21.39 -2.00
CA LYS A 138 8.45 -22.55 -2.68
C LYS A 138 8.23 -23.72 -1.74
N HIS A 139 9.12 -23.95 -0.77
CA HIS A 139 8.94 -25.00 0.24
C HIS A 139 7.74 -24.71 1.15
N GLU A 140 7.31 -23.46 1.21
CA GLU A 140 6.08 -23.03 1.91
C GLU A 140 4.83 -23.09 1.02
N GLY A 141 4.95 -23.55 -0.23
CA GLY A 141 3.85 -23.64 -1.19
C GLY A 141 3.56 -22.35 -1.96
N LEU A 142 4.47 -21.37 -1.90
CA LEU A 142 4.34 -20.10 -2.61
C LEU A 142 4.98 -20.22 -4.00
N GLU A 143 4.17 -20.59 -4.98
CA GLU A 143 4.62 -20.74 -6.37
C GLU A 143 4.82 -19.39 -7.05
N PRO A 144 5.77 -19.30 -8.00
CA PRO A 144 5.97 -18.10 -8.80
C PRO A 144 4.69 -17.52 -9.37
N HIS A 145 4.61 -16.20 -9.41
CA HIS A 145 3.46 -15.50 -9.96
C HIS A 145 3.87 -14.15 -10.53
N ARG A 146 3.33 -13.84 -11.71
CA ARG A 146 3.49 -12.55 -12.37
C ARG A 146 2.13 -11.87 -12.54
N PRO A 147 1.91 -10.70 -11.94
CA PRO A 147 0.75 -9.88 -12.22
C PRO A 147 0.66 -9.51 -13.71
N SER A 148 -0.55 -9.42 -14.23
CA SER A 148 -0.79 -9.06 -15.65
C SER A 148 -0.61 -7.58 -15.90
N ALA A 149 -0.80 -6.74 -14.88
CA ALA A 149 -0.69 -5.29 -14.97
C ALA A 149 -0.20 -4.66 -13.67
N MET A 150 0.41 -3.48 -13.83
CA MET A 150 0.82 -2.61 -12.73
C MET A 150 0.41 -1.17 -13.03
N LEU A 151 -0.21 -0.51 -12.07
CA LEU A 151 -0.52 0.91 -12.12
C LEU A 151 0.35 1.67 -11.13
N LEU A 152 1.02 2.70 -11.60
CA LEU A 152 1.84 3.60 -10.80
C LEU A 152 1.03 4.85 -10.44
N ALA A 153 0.61 4.95 -9.17
CA ALA A 153 -0.17 6.07 -8.69
C ALA A 153 0.70 7.26 -8.31
N GLY A 154 0.18 8.47 -8.51
CA GLY A 154 0.89 9.71 -8.17
C GLY A 154 1.97 10.10 -9.17
N THR A 155 1.89 9.62 -10.42
CA THR A 155 2.79 10.01 -11.51
C THR A 155 2.57 11.45 -11.98
N ASP A 156 3.61 12.07 -12.53
CA ASP A 156 3.54 13.38 -13.19
C ASP A 156 3.22 13.29 -14.70
N ASP A 157 3.35 12.08 -15.28
CA ASP A 157 3.09 11.82 -16.71
C ASP A 157 2.12 10.62 -16.84
N PRO A 158 0.82 10.83 -16.59
CA PRO A 158 -0.16 9.75 -16.59
C PRO A 158 -0.50 9.31 -18.02
N ASP A 159 -0.44 8.00 -18.25
CA ASP A 159 -0.86 7.32 -19.48
C ASP A 159 -2.22 6.59 -19.33
N TYR A 160 -2.73 6.51 -18.11
CA TYR A 160 -4.01 5.88 -17.79
C TYR A 160 -4.83 6.73 -16.81
N HIS A 161 -6.10 6.94 -17.14
CA HIS A 161 -7.03 7.75 -16.35
C HIS A 161 -8.27 6.95 -15.99
N ILE A 162 -8.72 7.10 -14.77
CA ILE A 162 -9.91 6.43 -14.25
C ILE A 162 -10.89 7.52 -13.79
N ASP A 163 -12.14 7.45 -14.26
CA ASP A 163 -13.21 8.28 -13.72
C ASP A 163 -13.56 7.81 -12.32
N ILE A 164 -13.32 8.68 -11.35
CA ILE A 164 -13.53 8.42 -9.92
C ILE A 164 -14.64 9.27 -9.30
N GLU A 165 -15.27 10.15 -10.08
CA GLU A 165 -16.31 11.05 -9.56
C GLU A 165 -17.42 10.30 -8.79
N PRO A 166 -17.95 9.15 -9.28
CA PRO A 166 -19.00 8.41 -8.55
C PRO A 166 -18.55 7.78 -7.24
N PHE A 167 -17.24 7.73 -6.97
CA PHE A 167 -16.64 7.02 -5.83
C PHE A 167 -15.99 7.97 -4.82
N MET A 168 -16.10 9.30 -5.02
CA MET A 168 -15.47 10.30 -4.17
C MET A 168 -15.97 10.28 -2.74
N ASP A 169 -17.28 10.08 -2.52
CA ASP A 169 -17.84 10.00 -1.16
C ASP A 169 -17.28 8.82 -0.37
N ILE A 170 -17.08 7.68 -1.04
CA ILE A 170 -16.47 6.49 -0.42
C ILE A 170 -15.00 6.77 -0.07
N LYS A 171 -14.25 7.38 -1.00
CA LYS A 171 -12.86 7.79 -0.76
C LYS A 171 -12.75 8.73 0.45
N ILE A 172 -13.59 9.76 0.51
CA ILE A 172 -13.61 10.74 1.60
C ILE A 172 -13.93 10.04 2.92
N SER A 173 -14.92 9.17 2.94
CA SER A 173 -15.30 8.41 4.14
C SER A 173 -14.16 7.52 4.63
N ALA A 174 -13.43 6.87 3.72
CA ALA A 174 -12.27 6.06 4.07
C ALA A 174 -11.10 6.91 4.59
N LEU A 175 -10.85 8.09 4.00
CA LEU A 175 -9.86 9.04 4.50
C LEU A 175 -10.17 9.52 5.93
N LEU A 176 -11.44 9.84 6.20
CA LEU A 176 -11.87 10.30 7.53
C LEU A 176 -11.74 9.22 8.61
N ALA A 177 -11.64 7.94 8.24
CA ALA A 177 -11.34 6.87 9.19
C ALA A 177 -9.92 6.98 9.78
N HIS A 178 -8.99 7.68 9.11
CA HIS A 178 -7.64 7.97 9.62
C HIS A 178 -7.62 9.21 10.52
N ALA A 179 -8.41 9.18 11.60
CA ALA A 179 -8.63 10.31 12.49
C ALA A 179 -7.34 10.91 13.08
N SER A 180 -6.35 10.04 13.40
CA SER A 180 -5.05 10.47 13.92
C SER A 180 -4.28 11.37 12.94
N GLN A 181 -4.51 11.20 11.62
CA GLN A 181 -3.85 11.96 10.55
C GLN A 181 -4.72 13.12 10.04
N MET A 182 -6.04 13.00 10.10
CA MET A 182 -6.98 14.07 9.75
C MET A 182 -7.11 15.12 10.85
N GLY A 183 -6.41 14.92 11.96
CA GLY A 183 -6.18 15.94 12.98
C GLY A 183 -7.30 16.05 13.97
N GLY A 184 -8.12 15.00 14.22
CA GLY A 184 -9.22 15.11 15.19
C GLY A 184 -9.97 16.44 15.04
N ARG A 185 -9.81 17.05 13.87
CA ARG A 185 -10.30 18.39 13.57
C ARG A 185 -11.79 18.25 13.42
N ASP A 186 -12.47 18.79 14.41
CA ASP A 186 -13.90 19.04 14.31
C ASP A 186 -14.20 19.59 12.91
N ALA A 187 -14.94 18.81 12.13
CA ALA A 187 -15.37 19.18 10.78
C ALA A 187 -16.41 20.29 10.88
#